data_77b1b6b61f5e4725da41c7d1e25c2ee4
#
_entry.id   77b1b6b61f5e4725da41c7d1e25c2ee4
#
_cell.length_a   1.000
_cell.length_b   1.000
_cell.length_c   1.000
_cell.angle_alpha   90.00
_cell.angle_beta   90.00
_cell.angle_gamma   90.00
#
_symmetry.space_group_name_H-M   'P 1'
#
loop_
_entity.id
_entity.type
_entity.pdbx_description
1 polymer ?
#
loop_
_entity_poly.entity_id
_entity_poly.type
_entity_poly.pdbx_seq_one_letter_code
_entity_poly.pdbx_strand_id
1 'polypeptide(L)'
;MKVIAKKSLGQNFLVDQNILDKIVNLTNLKNKTVLEVGPGTGNLTSLILKNEPKKFFAIEKDKDLAFNLRNNFKEKLDVIADDILNINEKLLSDDKLIVFGNLPYNISTEILCKWILNLEKDTFWFQHLILM
;
A
#
# COMPACT_ATOMS: atom_id res chain seq x y z
N MET A 1 3.88 -15.99 15.67
CA MET A 1 3.28 -16.91 14.68
C MET A 1 3.95 -16.69 13.33
N LYS A 2 4.36 -17.75 12.67
CA LYS A 2 4.99 -17.64 11.35
C LYS A 2 3.89 -17.49 10.29
N VAL A 3 3.86 -16.38 9.57
CA VAL A 3 2.94 -16.16 8.45
C VAL A 3 3.52 -16.83 7.20
N ILE A 4 2.73 -17.67 6.54
CA ILE A 4 3.11 -18.35 5.30
C ILE A 4 2.50 -17.62 4.11
N ALA A 5 3.32 -17.31 3.10
CA ALA A 5 2.86 -16.68 1.87
C ALA A 5 1.89 -17.60 1.10
N LYS A 6 0.78 -17.03 0.63
CA LYS A 6 -0.25 -17.74 -0.14
C LYS A 6 -0.02 -17.55 -1.64
N LYS A 7 0.42 -18.59 -2.34
CA LYS A 7 0.68 -18.54 -3.79
C LYS A 7 -0.53 -18.10 -4.62
N SER A 8 -1.73 -18.53 -4.24
CA SER A 8 -2.99 -18.16 -4.89
C SER A 8 -3.28 -16.66 -4.86
N LEU A 9 -2.72 -15.94 -3.90
CA LEU A 9 -2.84 -14.49 -3.77
C LEU A 9 -1.60 -13.74 -4.32
N GLY A 10 -0.60 -14.46 -4.85
CA GLY A 10 0.63 -13.87 -5.37
C GLY A 10 1.49 -13.19 -4.29
N GLN A 11 1.37 -13.63 -3.04
CA GLN A 11 2.06 -12.99 -1.92
C GLN A 11 3.58 -13.13 -2.02
N ASN A 12 4.28 -12.02 -1.82
CA ASN A 12 5.73 -11.94 -1.73
C ASN A 12 6.09 -10.94 -0.63
N PHE A 13 6.50 -11.44 0.54
CA PHE A 13 6.79 -10.58 1.69
C PHE A 13 8.21 -10.00 1.59
N LEU A 14 8.29 -8.68 1.47
CA LEU A 14 9.55 -7.97 1.51
C LEU A 14 9.99 -7.78 2.97
N VAL A 15 11.14 -8.37 3.33
CA VAL A 15 11.65 -8.39 4.71
C VAL A 15 13.06 -7.82 4.86
N ASP A 16 13.78 -7.54 3.78
CA ASP A 16 15.10 -6.93 3.82
C ASP A 16 15.03 -5.49 4.30
N GLN A 17 15.53 -5.23 5.50
CA GLN A 17 15.46 -3.93 6.14
C GLN A 17 16.18 -2.83 5.36
N ASN A 18 17.32 -3.14 4.73
CA ASN A 18 18.08 -2.16 3.96
C ASN A 18 17.32 -1.71 2.70
N ILE A 19 16.62 -2.65 2.06
CA ILE A 19 15.76 -2.35 0.90
C ILE A 19 14.56 -1.54 1.33
N LEU A 20 13.89 -1.92 2.41
CA LEU A 20 12.74 -1.20 2.95
C LEU A 20 13.10 0.24 3.34
N ASP A 21 14.25 0.46 3.97
CA ASP A 21 14.74 1.79 4.32
C ASP A 21 15.00 2.66 3.08
N LYS A 22 15.56 2.08 2.03
CA LYS A 22 15.74 2.78 0.75
C LYS A 22 14.41 3.17 0.12
N ILE A 23 13.43 2.27 0.12
CA ILE A 23 12.11 2.49 -0.48
C ILE A 23 11.39 3.63 0.23
N VAL A 24 11.35 3.60 1.57
CA VAL A 24 10.61 4.62 2.34
C VAL A 24 11.25 6.00 2.22
N ASN A 25 12.55 6.08 1.95
CA ASN A 25 13.30 7.32 1.80
C ASN A 25 13.34 7.87 0.37
N LEU A 26 12.63 7.24 -0.59
CA LEU A 26 12.55 7.76 -1.97
C LEU A 26 11.81 9.09 -2.05
N THR A 27 10.95 9.39 -1.10
CA THR A 27 10.21 10.65 -1.04
C THR A 27 9.92 11.06 0.40
N ASN A 28 9.65 12.34 0.61
CA ASN A 28 9.24 12.83 1.93
C ASN A 28 7.79 12.48 2.21
N LEU A 29 7.53 11.74 3.29
CA LEU A 29 6.20 11.28 3.71
C LEU A 29 5.55 12.15 4.78
N LYS A 30 6.32 13.03 5.44
CA LYS A 30 5.80 13.85 6.54
C LYS A 30 4.63 14.72 6.08
N ASN A 31 3.52 14.63 6.81
CA ASN A 31 2.26 15.33 6.50
C ASN A 31 1.66 14.99 5.12
N LYS A 32 2.04 13.88 4.52
CA LYS A 32 1.47 13.38 3.26
C LYS A 32 0.41 12.32 3.50
N THR A 33 -0.50 12.18 2.55
CA THR A 33 -1.46 11.08 2.53
C THR A 33 -0.87 9.91 1.76
N VAL A 34 -0.78 8.76 2.41
CA VAL A 34 -0.10 7.57 1.88
C VAL A 34 -1.10 6.44 1.68
N LEU A 35 -0.91 5.69 0.61
CA LEU A 35 -1.58 4.43 0.33
C LEU A 35 -0.55 3.33 0.17
N GLU A 36 -0.70 2.24 0.90
CA GLU A 36 0.08 1.01 0.70
C GLU A 36 -0.83 -0.09 0.16
N VAL A 37 -0.45 -0.66 -0.98
CA VAL A 37 -1.14 -1.80 -1.59
C VAL A 37 -0.35 -3.06 -1.31
N GLY A 38 -1.01 -4.04 -0.68
CA GLY A 38 -0.39 -5.30 -0.30
C GLY A 38 0.65 -5.18 0.82
N PRO A 39 0.28 -4.60 1.98
CA PRO A 39 1.21 -4.40 3.09
C PRO A 39 1.73 -5.71 3.69
N GLY A 40 1.03 -6.81 3.48
CA GLY A 40 1.44 -8.11 3.97
C GLY A 40 1.53 -8.16 5.49
N THR A 41 2.71 -8.44 6.01
CA THR A 41 2.97 -8.50 7.46
C THR A 41 3.21 -7.14 8.10
N GLY A 42 3.27 -6.06 7.31
CA GLY A 42 3.40 -4.69 7.81
C GLY A 42 4.84 -4.19 8.03
N ASN A 43 5.82 -4.82 7.40
CA ASN A 43 7.23 -4.41 7.53
C ASN A 43 7.46 -3.00 6.97
N LEU A 44 7.01 -2.73 5.75
CA LEU A 44 7.09 -1.38 5.17
C LEU A 44 6.13 -0.42 5.88
N THR A 45 4.95 -0.90 6.26
CA THR A 45 3.95 -0.12 7.01
C THR A 45 4.55 0.53 8.26
N SER A 46 5.31 -0.24 9.04
CA SER A 46 5.97 0.25 10.25
C SER A 46 6.94 1.41 9.96
N LEU A 47 7.68 1.32 8.87
CA LEU A 47 8.64 2.36 8.46
C LEU A 47 7.95 3.61 7.93
N ILE A 48 6.87 3.43 7.17
CA ILE A 48 6.05 4.55 6.69
C ILE A 48 5.50 5.34 7.88
N LEU A 49 4.97 4.66 8.89
CA LEU A 49 4.41 5.30 10.09
C LEU A 49 5.45 6.11 10.89
N LYS A 50 6.72 5.67 10.93
CA LYS A 50 7.80 6.43 11.56
C LYS A 50 8.08 7.78 10.89
N ASN A 51 7.66 7.94 9.64
CA ASN A 51 7.81 9.19 8.88
C ASN A 51 6.61 10.15 9.03
N GLU A 52 5.72 9.88 9.98
CA GLU A 52 4.62 10.76 10.39
C GLU A 52 3.72 11.23 9.22
N PRO A 53 3.12 10.30 8.43
CA PRO A 53 2.16 10.68 7.39
C PRO A 53 0.93 11.35 8.01
N LYS A 54 0.26 12.23 7.25
CA LYS A 54 -1.00 12.88 7.66
C LYS A 54 -2.14 11.88 7.76
N LYS A 55 -2.27 11.01 6.75
CA LYS A 55 -3.20 9.88 6.69
C LYS A 55 -2.51 8.70 6.04
N PHE A 56 -2.89 7.50 6.46
CA PHE A 56 -2.31 6.30 5.92
C PHE A 56 -3.37 5.22 5.71
N PHE A 57 -3.56 4.83 4.45
CA PHE A 57 -4.46 3.77 4.03
C PHE A 57 -3.65 2.54 3.63
N ALA A 58 -4.17 1.36 3.93
CA ALA A 58 -3.63 0.10 3.44
C ALA A 58 -4.75 -0.76 2.84
N ILE A 59 -4.51 -1.32 1.66
CA ILE A 59 -5.43 -2.23 1.00
C ILE A 59 -4.81 -3.62 1.01
N GLU A 60 -5.47 -4.56 1.71
CA GLU A 60 -5.03 -5.94 1.85
C GLU A 60 -6.17 -6.90 1.52
N LYS A 61 -5.94 -7.76 0.54
CA LYS A 61 -6.93 -8.74 0.08
C LYS A 61 -7.06 -9.93 1.04
N ASP A 62 -5.96 -10.31 1.69
CA ASP A 62 -5.96 -11.39 2.67
C ASP A 62 -6.59 -10.91 3.98
N LYS A 63 -7.73 -11.51 4.34
CA LYS A 63 -8.50 -11.11 5.52
C LYS A 63 -7.74 -11.32 6.83
N ASP A 64 -6.91 -12.38 6.91
CA ASP A 64 -6.13 -12.66 8.12
C ASP A 64 -5.03 -11.63 8.31
N LEU A 65 -4.34 -11.26 7.22
CA LEU A 65 -3.35 -10.18 7.24
C LEU A 65 -3.98 -8.83 7.55
N ALA A 66 -5.12 -8.52 6.93
CA ALA A 66 -5.86 -7.27 7.21
C ALA A 66 -6.30 -7.18 8.68
N PHE A 67 -6.74 -8.28 9.26
CA PHE A 67 -7.08 -8.34 10.69
C PHE A 67 -5.85 -8.08 11.59
N ASN A 68 -4.72 -8.72 11.27
CA ASN A 68 -3.48 -8.51 12.02
C ASN A 68 -2.97 -7.07 11.92
N LEU A 69 -3.06 -6.46 10.75
CA LEU A 69 -2.68 -5.06 10.54
C LEU A 69 -3.54 -4.10 11.38
N ARG A 70 -4.85 -4.31 11.41
CA ARG A 70 -5.76 -3.51 12.27
C ARG A 70 -5.39 -3.62 13.75
N ASN A 71 -5.08 -4.82 14.21
CA ASN A 71 -4.70 -5.03 15.61
C ASN A 71 -3.35 -4.41 15.97
N ASN A 72 -2.39 -4.47 15.04
CA ASN A 72 -1.03 -3.98 15.27
C ASN A 72 -0.91 -2.46 15.18
N PHE A 73 -1.62 -1.84 14.25
CA PHE A 73 -1.47 -0.40 13.96
C PHE A 73 -2.64 0.47 14.43
N LYS A 74 -3.78 -0.15 14.72
CA LYS A 74 -4.97 0.51 15.28
C LYS A 74 -5.37 1.76 14.48
N GLU A 75 -5.60 2.87 15.16
CA GLU A 75 -6.03 4.14 14.58
C GLU A 75 -4.98 4.83 13.69
N LYS A 76 -3.74 4.34 13.67
CA LYS A 76 -2.66 4.90 12.84
C LYS A 76 -2.73 4.46 11.38
N LEU A 77 -3.53 3.43 11.09
CA LEU A 77 -3.65 2.82 9.77
C LEU A 77 -5.11 2.49 9.46
N ASP A 78 -5.63 3.06 8.39
CA ASP A 78 -6.95 2.71 7.85
C ASP A 78 -6.83 1.50 6.92
N VAL A 79 -7.18 0.31 7.42
CA VAL A 79 -7.07 -0.93 6.66
C VAL A 79 -8.37 -1.25 5.93
N ILE A 80 -8.29 -1.35 4.61
CA ILE A 80 -9.36 -1.80 3.74
C ILE A 80 -9.10 -3.26 3.35
N ALA A 81 -9.95 -4.17 3.84
CA ALA A 81 -9.84 -5.60 3.55
C ALA A 81 -10.60 -5.91 2.25
N ASP A 82 -9.99 -5.63 1.12
CA ASP A 82 -10.58 -5.81 -0.21
C ASP A 82 -9.48 -5.99 -1.28
N ASP A 83 -9.91 -6.39 -2.47
CA ASP A 83 -9.06 -6.42 -3.65
C ASP A 83 -8.87 -5.01 -4.19
N ILE A 84 -7.61 -4.62 -4.43
CA ILE A 84 -7.27 -3.33 -5.03
C ILE A 84 -8.01 -3.07 -6.36
N LEU A 85 -8.33 -4.12 -7.10
CA LEU A 85 -9.08 -4.00 -8.35
C LEU A 85 -10.53 -3.49 -8.15
N ASN A 86 -11.09 -3.64 -6.94
CA ASN A 86 -12.42 -3.16 -6.58
C ASN A 86 -12.42 -1.72 -6.01
N ILE A 87 -11.25 -1.17 -5.73
CA ILE A 87 -11.13 0.14 -5.07
C ILE A 87 -11.06 1.26 -6.09
N ASN A 88 -11.76 2.35 -5.82
CA ASN A 88 -11.55 3.63 -6.49
C ASN A 88 -10.68 4.51 -5.60
N GLU A 89 -9.42 4.59 -5.92
CA GLU A 89 -8.40 5.29 -5.10
C GLU A 89 -8.69 6.78 -4.99
N LYS A 90 -9.31 7.38 -6.00
CA LYS A 90 -9.71 8.81 -5.98
C LYS A 90 -10.68 9.15 -4.85
N LEU A 91 -11.46 8.17 -4.37
CA LEU A 91 -12.43 8.36 -3.31
C LEU A 91 -11.83 8.24 -1.90
N LEU A 92 -10.58 7.80 -1.77
CA LEU A 92 -9.94 7.64 -0.46
C LEU A 92 -9.58 8.98 0.18
N SER A 93 -9.21 9.95 -0.62
CA SER A 93 -8.79 11.28 -0.12
C SER A 93 -8.89 12.33 -1.20
N ASP A 94 -9.11 13.59 -0.79
CA ASP A 94 -8.98 14.76 -1.65
C ASP A 94 -7.50 15.12 -1.90
N ASP A 95 -6.61 14.70 -1.01
CA ASP A 95 -5.18 14.86 -1.20
C ASP A 95 -4.66 13.89 -2.28
N LYS A 96 -3.65 14.29 -3.04
CA LYS A 96 -2.91 13.37 -3.91
C LYS A 96 -2.14 12.37 -3.06
N LEU A 97 -2.23 11.09 -3.42
CA LEU A 97 -1.65 9.99 -2.67
C LEU A 97 -0.18 9.76 -3.06
N ILE A 98 0.64 9.40 -2.08
CA ILE A 98 1.90 8.70 -2.32
C ILE A 98 1.60 7.21 -2.17
N VAL A 99 1.79 6.45 -3.24
CA VAL A 99 1.40 5.04 -3.32
C VAL A 99 2.64 4.16 -3.23
N PHE A 100 2.65 3.27 -2.24
CA PHE A 100 3.57 2.15 -2.18
C PHE A 100 2.83 0.87 -2.56
N GLY A 101 3.41 0.08 -3.45
CA GLY A 101 2.81 -1.17 -3.88
C GLY A 101 3.83 -2.30 -3.90
N ASN A 102 3.66 -3.27 -2.99
CA ASN A 102 4.20 -4.60 -3.16
C ASN A 102 3.12 -5.44 -3.83
N LEU A 103 3.01 -5.26 -5.16
CA LEU A 103 1.88 -5.79 -5.92
C LEU A 103 1.99 -7.31 -6.06
N PRO A 104 0.87 -8.05 -5.90
CA PRO A 104 0.83 -9.47 -6.23
C PRO A 104 1.27 -9.68 -7.68
N TYR A 105 2.28 -10.52 -7.91
CA TYR A 105 2.90 -10.71 -9.22
C TYR A 105 1.92 -11.18 -10.31
N ASN A 106 0.87 -11.92 -9.94
CA ASN A 106 -0.14 -12.46 -10.85
C ASN A 106 -1.18 -11.43 -11.33
N ILE A 107 -1.28 -10.26 -10.68
CA ILE A 107 -2.24 -9.20 -11.02
C ILE A 107 -1.60 -7.81 -11.15
N SER A 108 -0.28 -7.72 -11.05
CA SER A 108 0.44 -6.42 -11.09
C SER A 108 0.17 -5.65 -12.38
N THR A 109 0.12 -6.32 -13.52
CA THR A 109 -0.19 -5.69 -14.81
C THR A 109 -1.62 -5.15 -14.85
N GLU A 110 -2.62 -5.87 -14.34
CA GLU A 110 -4.01 -5.41 -14.26
C GLU A 110 -4.13 -4.17 -13.39
N ILE A 111 -3.45 -4.15 -12.25
CA ILE A 111 -3.43 -3.02 -11.33
C ILE A 111 -2.84 -1.77 -12.01
N LEU A 112 -1.69 -1.92 -12.67
CA LEU A 112 -1.06 -0.82 -13.40
C LEU A 112 -1.93 -0.31 -14.54
N CYS A 113 -2.53 -1.20 -15.33
CA CYS A 113 -3.46 -0.82 -16.39
C CYS A 113 -4.66 -0.05 -15.82
N LYS A 114 -5.26 -0.53 -14.74
CA LYS A 114 -6.35 0.17 -14.06
C LYS A 114 -5.94 1.58 -13.66
N TRP A 115 -4.78 1.75 -13.04
CA TRP A 115 -4.31 3.05 -12.59
C TRP A 115 -4.01 4.01 -13.74
N ILE A 116 -3.40 3.52 -14.83
CA ILE A 116 -3.09 4.32 -16.02
C ILE A 116 -4.38 4.72 -16.75
N LEU A 117 -5.34 3.80 -16.94
CA LEU A 117 -6.60 4.08 -17.61
C LEU A 117 -7.50 5.05 -16.83
N ASN A 118 -7.35 5.09 -15.52
CA ASN A 118 -8.09 6.01 -14.64
C ASN A 118 -7.44 7.39 -14.50
N LEU A 119 -6.34 7.65 -15.20
CA LEU A 119 -5.77 9.00 -15.27
C LEU A 119 -6.67 9.88 -16.17
N GLU A 120 -7.19 10.95 -15.62
CA GLU A 120 -7.87 11.98 -16.39
C GLU A 120 -6.84 12.98 -16.90
N LYS A 121 -7.13 13.61 -18.05
CA LYS A 121 -6.30 14.71 -18.54
C LYS A 121 -6.16 15.74 -17.43
N ASP A 122 -4.92 16.07 -17.09
CA ASP A 122 -4.53 17.11 -16.13
C ASP A 122 -4.87 16.84 -14.67
N THR A 123 -5.41 15.67 -14.29
CA THR A 123 -5.70 15.32 -12.89
C THR A 123 -5.17 13.95 -12.51
N PHE A 124 -4.06 13.96 -11.81
CA PHE A 124 -3.50 12.73 -11.21
C PHE A 124 -4.03 12.59 -9.78
N TRP A 125 -4.54 11.42 -9.43
CA TRP A 125 -4.97 11.08 -8.08
C TRP A 125 -3.81 10.75 -7.13
N PHE A 126 -2.62 10.53 -7.69
CA PHE A 126 -1.39 10.27 -6.96
C PHE A 126 -0.31 11.30 -7.27
N GLN A 127 0.61 11.49 -6.33
CA GLN A 127 1.82 12.29 -6.49
C GLN A 127 3.00 11.41 -6.93
N HIS A 128 3.15 10.25 -6.30
CA HIS A 128 4.18 9.26 -6.61
C HIS A 128 3.60 7.85 -6.56
N LEU A 129 4.06 6.99 -7.47
CA LEU A 129 3.86 5.54 -7.44
C LEU A 129 5.23 4.89 -7.21
N ILE A 130 5.37 4.17 -6.11
CA ILE A 130 6.59 3.46 -5.71
C ILE A 130 6.24 1.97 -5.67
N LEU A 131 6.66 1.27 -6.72
CA LEU A 131 6.27 -0.12 -6.96
C LEU A 131 7.48 -1.04 -6.86
N MET A 132 7.24 -2.22 -6.29
CA MET A 132 8.23 -3.26 -6.04
C MET A 132 7.86 -4.55 -6.76
#